data_85693b9ede86eb115a0927a102badd17
#
_entry.id   85693b9ede86eb115a0927a102badd17
#
_cell.length_a   1.000
_cell.length_b   1.000
_cell.length_c   1.000
_cell.angle_alpha   90.00
_cell.angle_beta   90.00
_cell.angle_gamma   90.00
#
_symmetry.space_group_name_H-M   'P 1'
#
loop_
_entity.id
_entity.type
_entity.pdbx_description
1 polymer ?
#
loop_
_entity_poly.entity_id
_entity_poly.type
_entity_poly.pdbx_seq_one_letter_code
_entity_poly.pdbx_strand_id
1 'polypeptide(L)'
;MSSHSWDVLARLPLQPSADMMTLAEARRSGDPVATPALSASVILLRESPAGLETYLLHRHARMPFAASAVVFPGGRVDATDAAAGGDPARACALRETAEETGVQLRSDDLVPWAHWITPEPEPRRYDTHFFLAALPAGQQAQDVSGETDHAAWELPVSALAAADRGDIALMPPTRSILLELADASSMRELFVAATGRVIECVLPQMIETESGWTLRYPIRSGEGR
;
A
#
# COMPACT_ATOMS: atom_id res chain seq x y z
N MET A 1 -24.35 -1.59 -1.88
CA MET A 1 -23.29 -0.76 -1.30
C MET A 1 -22.05 -0.98 -2.12
N SER A 2 -21.59 0.04 -2.82
CA SER A 2 -20.56 -0.04 -3.85
C SER A 2 -19.20 -0.37 -3.24
N SER A 3 -18.54 -1.38 -3.77
CA SER A 3 -17.14 -1.68 -3.47
C SER A 3 -16.27 -0.64 -4.19
N HIS A 4 -15.97 0.46 -3.54
CA HIS A 4 -15.11 1.53 -4.07
C HIS A 4 -13.76 1.01 -4.63
N SER A 5 -13.25 -0.10 -4.06
CA SER A 5 -11.95 -0.65 -4.44
C SER A 5 -11.83 -1.10 -5.91
N TRP A 6 -12.88 -1.63 -6.51
CA TRP A 6 -12.77 -2.20 -7.87
C TRP A 6 -12.72 -1.14 -8.96
N ASP A 7 -13.48 -0.04 -8.81
CA ASP A 7 -13.48 1.06 -9.77
C ASP A 7 -12.12 1.77 -9.80
N VAL A 8 -11.43 1.79 -8.65
CA VAL A 8 -10.09 2.36 -8.55
C VAL A 8 -9.04 1.50 -9.26
N LEU A 9 -9.17 0.17 -9.25
CA LEU A 9 -8.22 -0.72 -9.96
C LEU A 9 -8.21 -0.47 -11.46
N ALA A 10 -9.34 -0.07 -12.05
CA ALA A 10 -9.43 0.30 -13.46
C ALA A 10 -8.64 1.59 -13.81
N ARG A 11 -8.28 2.39 -12.80
CA ARG A 11 -7.48 3.63 -12.95
C ARG A 11 -5.98 3.39 -12.81
N LEU A 12 -5.56 2.16 -12.46
CA LEU A 12 -4.16 1.82 -12.30
C LEU A 12 -3.46 1.59 -13.64
N PRO A 13 -2.15 1.90 -13.73
CA PRO A 13 -1.35 1.55 -14.89
C PRO A 13 -1.36 0.04 -15.12
N LEU A 14 -1.58 -0.37 -16.36
CA LEU A 14 -1.53 -1.77 -16.76
C LEU A 14 -0.12 -2.19 -17.19
N GLN A 15 0.78 -1.23 -17.40
CA GLN A 15 2.14 -1.50 -17.84
C GLN A 15 3.02 -1.87 -16.64
N PRO A 16 3.64 -3.06 -16.65
CA PRO A 16 4.61 -3.44 -15.63
C PRO A 16 5.87 -2.57 -15.69
N SER A 17 6.62 -2.51 -14.59
CA SER A 17 7.96 -1.91 -14.62
C SER A 17 8.91 -2.73 -15.51
N ALA A 18 10.00 -2.10 -15.98
CA ALA A 18 11.03 -2.78 -16.77
C ALA A 18 11.64 -3.97 -16.01
N ASP A 19 11.87 -3.81 -14.70
CA ASP A 19 12.39 -4.88 -13.83
C ASP A 19 11.41 -6.05 -13.76
N MET A 20 10.12 -5.77 -13.59
CA MET A 20 9.08 -6.78 -13.53
C MET A 20 8.94 -7.54 -14.85
N MET A 21 9.07 -6.85 -15.99
CA MET A 21 9.08 -7.49 -17.31
C MET A 21 10.30 -8.42 -17.45
N THR A 22 11.49 -7.94 -17.09
CA THR A 22 12.72 -8.74 -17.10
C THR A 22 12.61 -10.00 -16.25
N LEU A 23 12.01 -9.89 -15.05
CA LEU A 23 11.76 -11.03 -14.16
C LEU A 23 10.76 -12.02 -14.76
N ALA A 24 9.70 -11.53 -15.40
CA ALA A 24 8.71 -12.37 -16.05
C ALA A 24 9.29 -13.14 -17.25
N GLU A 25 10.09 -12.48 -18.07
CA GLU A 25 10.80 -13.08 -19.22
C GLU A 25 11.83 -14.12 -18.78
N ALA A 26 12.56 -13.86 -17.69
CA ALA A 26 13.57 -14.78 -17.15
C ALA A 26 12.95 -16.03 -16.50
N ARG A 27 11.70 -15.97 -16.10
CA ARG A 27 11.02 -17.05 -15.41
C ARG A 27 10.63 -18.17 -16.38
N ARG A 28 11.00 -19.41 -16.03
CA ARG A 28 10.63 -20.59 -16.80
C ARG A 28 9.37 -21.23 -16.22
N SER A 29 8.62 -21.94 -17.07
CA SER A 29 7.51 -22.76 -16.61
C SER A 29 8.00 -23.81 -15.63
N GLY A 30 7.45 -23.80 -14.39
CA GLY A 30 7.84 -24.70 -13.32
C GLY A 30 8.85 -24.12 -12.32
N ASP A 31 9.36 -22.91 -12.52
CA ASP A 31 10.17 -22.24 -11.50
C ASP A 31 9.35 -22.01 -10.22
N PRO A 32 9.96 -22.21 -9.03
CA PRO A 32 9.24 -22.02 -7.78
C PRO A 32 8.80 -20.58 -7.60
N VAL A 33 7.56 -20.38 -7.18
CA VAL A 33 7.04 -19.07 -6.79
C VAL A 33 7.46 -18.78 -5.35
N ALA A 34 8.07 -17.62 -5.11
CA ALA A 34 8.41 -17.20 -3.76
C ALA A 34 7.13 -17.05 -2.90
N THR A 35 7.16 -17.61 -1.70
CA THR A 35 6.06 -17.43 -0.74
C THR A 35 6.01 -15.97 -0.28
N PRO A 36 4.86 -15.28 -0.36
CA PRO A 36 4.74 -13.93 0.14
C PRO A 36 4.96 -13.86 1.65
N ALA A 37 5.78 -12.90 2.09
CA ALA A 37 5.95 -12.64 3.51
C ALA A 37 4.79 -11.76 4.01
N LEU A 38 4.18 -12.13 5.13
CA LEU A 38 3.14 -11.34 5.77
C LEU A 38 3.71 -9.97 6.17
N SER A 39 2.97 -8.93 5.87
CA SER A 39 3.36 -7.54 6.13
C SER A 39 2.14 -6.67 6.41
N ALA A 40 2.37 -5.50 6.97
CA ALA A 40 1.32 -4.54 7.23
C ALA A 40 1.79 -3.11 6.99
N SER A 41 0.86 -2.24 6.59
CA SER A 41 1.10 -0.80 6.45
C SER A 41 -0.06 0.00 7.03
N VAL A 42 0.25 1.19 7.55
CA VAL A 42 -0.73 2.10 8.12
C VAL A 42 -0.89 3.34 7.25
N ILE A 43 -2.09 3.55 6.78
CA ILE A 43 -2.53 4.77 6.12
C ILE A 43 -2.84 5.77 7.25
N LEU A 44 -1.81 6.47 7.71
CA LEU A 44 -1.95 7.43 8.81
C LEU A 44 -2.54 8.74 8.24
N LEU A 45 -3.64 9.19 8.82
CA LEU A 45 -4.46 10.29 8.30
C LEU A 45 -4.56 11.44 9.31
N ARG A 46 -4.60 12.65 8.79
CA ARG A 46 -5.03 13.84 9.52
C ARG A 46 -5.84 14.77 8.62
N GLU A 47 -6.60 15.66 9.23
CA GLU A 47 -7.21 16.79 8.54
C GLU A 47 -6.40 18.06 8.82
N SER A 48 -6.19 18.86 7.76
CA SER A 48 -5.51 20.14 7.82
C SER A 48 -6.35 21.21 7.12
N PRO A 49 -6.00 22.49 7.23
CA PRO A 49 -6.64 23.54 6.42
C PRO A 49 -6.53 23.33 4.91
N ALA A 50 -5.56 22.54 4.45
CA ALA A 50 -5.37 22.19 3.04
C ALA A 50 -6.26 21.00 2.61
N GLY A 51 -6.81 20.24 3.56
CA GLY A 51 -7.65 19.05 3.31
C GLY A 51 -7.18 17.83 4.05
N LEU A 52 -7.62 16.67 3.57
CA LEU A 52 -7.19 15.36 4.06
C LEU A 52 -5.74 15.09 3.66
N GLU A 53 -4.88 14.82 4.63
CA GLU A 53 -3.48 14.45 4.41
C GLU A 53 -3.19 13.04 4.92
N THR A 54 -2.25 12.38 4.27
CA THR A 54 -1.67 11.12 4.72
C THR A 54 -0.17 11.24 4.90
N TYR A 55 0.39 10.48 5.87
CA TYR A 55 1.83 10.49 6.10
C TYR A 55 2.52 9.50 5.17
N LEU A 56 3.47 10.00 4.38
CA LEU A 56 4.19 9.23 3.37
C LEU A 56 5.70 9.24 3.64
N LEU A 57 6.32 8.10 3.37
CA LEU A 57 7.75 7.87 3.50
C LEU A 57 8.37 7.76 2.11
N HIS A 58 9.37 8.60 1.81
CA HIS A 58 10.16 8.56 0.58
C HIS A 58 11.40 7.71 0.82
N ARG A 59 11.39 6.48 0.33
CA ARG A 59 12.44 5.49 0.59
C ARG A 59 13.74 5.83 -0.13
N HIS A 60 14.87 5.58 0.55
CA HIS A 60 16.18 5.73 -0.08
C HIS A 60 16.33 4.91 -1.36
N ALA A 61 17.00 5.47 -2.39
CA ALA A 61 17.34 4.77 -3.62
C ALA A 61 18.19 3.49 -3.41
N ARG A 62 18.79 3.33 -2.24
CA ARG A 62 19.62 2.17 -1.88
C ARG A 62 18.85 1.01 -1.25
N MET A 63 17.55 1.17 -1.03
CA MET A 63 16.74 0.12 -0.41
C MET A 63 16.60 -1.10 -1.33
N PRO A 64 16.66 -2.33 -0.79
CA PRO A 64 16.66 -3.55 -1.60
C PRO A 64 15.33 -3.88 -2.26
N PHE A 65 14.23 -3.20 -1.89
CA PHE A 65 12.90 -3.33 -2.47
C PHE A 65 12.20 -1.97 -2.48
N ALA A 66 11.48 -1.67 -3.56
CA ALA A 66 10.79 -0.40 -3.75
C ALA A 66 11.72 0.82 -3.55
N ALA A 67 12.95 0.75 -4.08
CA ALA A 67 13.91 1.84 -4.03
C ALA A 67 13.30 3.10 -4.65
N SER A 68 13.50 4.25 -4.01
CA SER A 68 12.93 5.55 -4.41
C SER A 68 11.39 5.59 -4.50
N ALA A 69 10.71 4.56 -4.03
CA ALA A 69 9.25 4.58 -3.98
C ALA A 69 8.74 5.34 -2.75
N VAL A 70 7.59 5.96 -2.93
CA VAL A 70 6.82 6.55 -1.83
C VAL A 70 5.84 5.51 -1.31
N VAL A 71 5.84 5.32 0.00
CA VAL A 71 5.08 4.28 0.69
C VAL A 71 4.40 4.82 1.95
N PHE A 72 3.40 4.10 2.44
CA PHE A 72 2.89 4.29 3.80
C PHE A 72 3.83 3.65 4.81
N PRO A 73 3.85 4.11 6.07
CA PRO A 73 4.54 3.42 7.16
C PRO A 73 4.16 1.96 7.23
N GLY A 74 5.15 1.07 7.41
CA GLY A 74 4.89 -0.35 7.48
C GLY A 74 6.09 -1.23 7.13
N GLY A 75 5.95 -2.51 7.43
CA GLY A 75 7.00 -3.48 7.20
C GLY A 75 6.53 -4.91 7.24
N ARG A 76 7.49 -5.81 7.38
CA ARG A 76 7.25 -7.26 7.43
C ARG A 76 6.96 -7.69 8.86
N VAL A 77 5.98 -8.58 9.01
CA VAL A 77 5.74 -9.28 10.28
C VAL A 77 7.00 -10.03 10.71
N ASP A 78 7.41 -9.81 11.94
CA ASP A 78 8.54 -10.49 12.56
C ASP A 78 8.11 -11.49 13.65
N ALA A 79 9.09 -12.10 14.32
CA ALA A 79 8.82 -13.08 15.36
C ALA A 79 8.16 -12.45 16.60
N THR A 80 8.43 -11.19 16.89
CA THR A 80 7.85 -10.49 18.05
C THR A 80 6.39 -10.16 17.81
N ASP A 81 6.03 -9.76 16.59
CA ASP A 81 4.65 -9.54 16.18
C ASP A 81 3.81 -10.83 16.28
N ALA A 82 4.40 -11.95 15.84
CA ALA A 82 3.75 -13.26 15.91
C ALA A 82 3.57 -13.75 17.36
N ALA A 83 4.47 -13.38 18.25
CA ALA A 83 4.45 -13.76 19.67
C ALA A 83 3.55 -12.84 20.53
N ALA A 84 3.16 -11.66 20.03
CA ALA A 84 2.35 -10.69 20.78
C ALA A 84 0.93 -11.19 21.11
N GLY A 85 0.47 -12.25 20.41
CA GLY A 85 -0.90 -12.74 20.49
C GLY A 85 -1.85 -11.93 19.61
N GLY A 86 -2.93 -12.53 19.18
CA GLY A 86 -3.91 -11.89 18.29
C GLY A 86 -3.48 -11.91 16.82
N ASP A 87 -3.75 -10.81 16.11
CA ASP A 87 -3.45 -10.66 14.68
C ASP A 87 -2.03 -10.13 14.46
N PRO A 88 -1.09 -10.94 13.90
CA PRO A 88 0.28 -10.53 13.66
C PRO A 88 0.42 -9.31 12.72
N ALA A 89 -0.48 -9.16 11.75
CA ALA A 89 -0.46 -8.01 10.86
C ALA A 89 -0.78 -6.70 11.60
N ARG A 90 -1.71 -6.75 12.58
CA ARG A 90 -1.98 -5.59 13.44
C ARG A 90 -0.81 -5.27 14.36
N ALA A 91 -0.17 -6.30 14.95
CA ALA A 91 1.00 -6.09 15.79
C ALA A 91 2.14 -5.43 15.00
N CYS A 92 2.42 -5.92 13.81
CA CYS A 92 3.37 -5.34 12.88
C CYS A 92 3.02 -3.88 12.53
N ALA A 93 1.76 -3.61 12.17
CA ALA A 93 1.30 -2.26 11.86
C ALA A 93 1.55 -1.26 13.00
N LEU A 94 1.30 -1.66 14.24
CA LEU A 94 1.55 -0.83 15.43
C LEU A 94 3.05 -0.59 15.64
N ARG A 95 3.86 -1.64 15.59
CA ARG A 95 5.31 -1.56 15.80
C ARG A 95 5.97 -0.69 14.73
N GLU A 96 5.73 -0.99 13.44
CA GLU A 96 6.34 -0.27 12.33
C GLU A 96 5.93 1.22 12.34
N THR A 97 4.65 1.53 12.63
CA THR A 97 4.23 2.92 12.76
C THR A 97 5.00 3.64 13.87
N ALA A 98 5.19 3.00 15.02
CA ALA A 98 5.95 3.59 16.12
C ALA A 98 7.44 3.77 15.78
N GLU A 99 8.06 2.77 15.13
CA GLU A 99 9.47 2.77 14.75
C GLU A 99 9.79 3.78 13.64
N GLU A 100 8.88 3.95 12.66
CA GLU A 100 9.11 4.84 11.52
C GLU A 100 8.63 6.27 11.74
N THR A 101 7.59 6.47 12.56
CA THR A 101 6.92 7.78 12.70
C THR A 101 6.90 8.33 14.11
N GLY A 102 7.26 7.54 15.11
CA GLY A 102 7.13 7.89 16.53
C GLY A 102 5.69 7.89 17.05
N VAL A 103 4.70 7.67 16.20
CA VAL A 103 3.27 7.69 16.57
C VAL A 103 2.87 6.38 17.25
N GLN A 104 2.27 6.50 18.43
CA GLN A 104 1.77 5.38 19.22
C GLN A 104 0.27 5.17 18.94
N LEU A 105 -0.06 4.08 18.25
CA LEU A 105 -1.43 3.66 17.98
C LEU A 105 -1.82 2.50 18.90
N ARG A 106 -3.11 2.31 19.09
CA ARG A 106 -3.68 1.13 19.74
C ARG A 106 -4.29 0.22 18.68
N SER A 107 -4.45 -1.05 19.00
CA SER A 107 -5.06 -2.02 18.07
C SER A 107 -6.46 -1.59 17.58
N ASP A 108 -7.23 -0.95 18.45
CA ASP A 108 -8.58 -0.47 18.12
C ASP A 108 -8.57 0.77 17.20
N ASP A 109 -7.45 1.46 17.08
CA ASP A 109 -7.29 2.61 16.18
C ASP A 109 -7.09 2.16 14.71
N LEU A 110 -6.76 0.87 14.49
CA LEU A 110 -6.51 0.30 13.17
C LEU A 110 -7.82 -0.22 12.53
N VAL A 111 -8.19 0.35 11.40
CA VAL A 111 -9.37 -0.08 10.64
C VAL A 111 -8.93 -0.73 9.32
N PRO A 112 -9.26 -2.00 9.04
CA PRO A 112 -8.87 -2.67 7.79
C PRO A 112 -9.35 -1.89 6.57
N TRP A 113 -8.46 -1.73 5.56
CA TRP A 113 -8.77 -0.96 4.37
C TRP A 113 -8.55 -1.72 3.07
N ALA A 114 -7.40 -2.35 2.90
CA ALA A 114 -7.05 -3.09 1.68
C ALA A 114 -6.12 -4.27 1.98
N HIS A 115 -6.06 -5.22 1.04
CA HIS A 115 -5.20 -6.39 1.12
C HIS A 115 -4.58 -6.65 -0.26
N TRP A 116 -3.25 -6.68 -0.33
CA TRP A 116 -2.51 -6.83 -1.58
C TRP A 116 -1.43 -7.89 -1.48
N ILE A 117 -1.29 -8.69 -2.54
CA ILE A 117 -0.17 -9.64 -2.67
C ILE A 117 0.68 -9.24 -3.88
N THR A 118 1.99 -9.21 -3.69
CA THR A 118 2.95 -8.94 -4.77
C THR A 118 2.80 -9.99 -5.88
N PRO A 119 2.83 -9.60 -7.17
CA PRO A 119 2.76 -10.53 -8.31
C PRO A 119 3.83 -11.62 -8.28
N GLU A 120 3.55 -12.76 -8.91
CA GLU A 120 4.41 -13.95 -8.88
C GLU A 120 5.82 -13.80 -9.45
N PRO A 121 6.09 -12.99 -10.50
CA PRO A 121 7.45 -12.85 -11.03
C PRO A 121 8.44 -12.24 -10.03
N GLU A 122 7.96 -11.48 -9.04
CA GLU A 122 8.82 -10.83 -8.07
C GLU A 122 9.48 -11.85 -7.12
N PRO A 123 10.82 -11.80 -6.96
CA PRO A 123 11.54 -12.71 -6.07
C PRO A 123 11.31 -12.39 -4.58
N ARG A 124 10.92 -11.16 -4.28
CA ARG A 124 10.51 -10.71 -2.94
C ARG A 124 9.06 -10.34 -2.95
N ARG A 125 8.25 -11.21 -2.37
CA ARG A 125 6.80 -11.03 -2.34
C ARG A 125 6.33 -10.75 -0.94
N TYR A 126 5.32 -9.90 -0.87
CA TYR A 126 4.66 -9.49 0.36
C TYR A 126 3.16 -9.74 0.26
N ASP A 127 2.59 -10.17 1.36
CA ASP A 127 1.17 -10.30 1.62
C ASP A 127 0.81 -9.19 2.60
N THR A 128 0.35 -8.03 2.07
CA THR A 128 0.29 -6.78 2.82
C THR A 128 -1.14 -6.40 3.18
N HIS A 129 -1.40 -6.28 4.47
CA HIS A 129 -2.62 -5.72 5.03
C HIS A 129 -2.47 -4.22 5.27
N PHE A 130 -3.38 -3.43 4.73
CA PHE A 130 -3.41 -1.98 4.92
C PHE A 130 -4.51 -1.59 5.88
N PHE A 131 -4.17 -0.72 6.84
CA PHE A 131 -5.09 -0.22 7.86
C PHE A 131 -5.17 1.31 7.80
N LEU A 132 -6.38 1.87 7.90
CA LEU A 132 -6.57 3.29 8.19
C LEU A 132 -6.33 3.53 9.68
N ALA A 133 -5.69 4.64 9.99
CA ALA A 133 -5.61 5.17 11.34
C ALA A 133 -5.63 6.70 11.32
N ALA A 134 -6.36 7.32 12.24
CA ALA A 134 -6.27 8.75 12.47
C ALA A 134 -5.06 9.06 13.37
N LEU A 135 -4.35 10.15 13.08
CA LEU A 135 -3.30 10.64 13.99
C LEU A 135 -3.93 10.95 15.36
N PRO A 136 -3.47 10.31 16.45
CA PRO A 136 -4.02 10.58 17.77
C PRO A 136 -3.77 12.03 18.20
N ALA A 137 -4.74 12.62 18.91
CA ALA A 137 -4.64 13.98 19.40
C ALA A 137 -3.37 14.19 20.26
N GLY A 138 -2.65 15.28 20.00
CA GLY A 138 -1.42 15.62 20.72
C GLY A 138 -0.16 14.88 20.27
N GLN A 139 -0.25 13.93 19.34
CA GLN A 139 0.92 13.31 18.73
C GLN A 139 1.32 14.01 17.43
N GLN A 140 2.57 13.81 17.03
CA GLN A 140 3.14 14.31 15.78
C GLN A 140 3.93 13.18 15.13
N ALA A 141 3.70 12.95 13.84
CA ALA A 141 4.53 12.04 13.07
C ALA A 141 5.82 12.74 12.63
N GLN A 142 6.94 12.06 12.82
CA GLN A 142 8.28 12.49 12.42
C GLN A 142 9.03 11.26 11.90
N ASP A 143 9.94 11.44 10.95
CA ASP A 143 10.86 10.36 10.57
C ASP A 143 11.85 10.12 11.73
N VAL A 144 11.75 8.95 12.34
CA VAL A 144 12.62 8.52 13.42
C VAL A 144 13.44 7.29 13.07
N SER A 145 13.21 6.69 11.88
CA SER A 145 13.86 5.46 11.42
C SER A 145 15.24 5.70 10.81
N GLY A 146 15.44 6.83 10.15
CA GLY A 146 16.63 7.10 9.34
C GLY A 146 16.72 6.23 8.05
N GLU A 147 15.66 5.53 7.67
CA GLU A 147 15.60 4.68 6.49
C GLU A 147 15.03 5.40 5.25
N THR A 148 14.58 6.64 5.43
CA THR A 148 13.94 7.44 4.39
C THR A 148 14.76 8.68 4.07
N ASP A 149 14.70 9.14 2.82
CA ASP A 149 15.27 10.43 2.41
C ASP A 149 14.43 11.59 2.93
N HIS A 150 13.13 11.36 3.03
CA HIS A 150 12.14 12.34 3.43
C HIS A 150 10.86 11.66 3.88
N ALA A 151 10.20 12.24 4.88
CA ALA A 151 8.87 11.83 5.31
C ALA A 151 8.00 13.05 5.56
N ALA A 152 6.77 13.04 5.07
CA ALA A 152 5.90 14.21 5.16
C ALA A 152 4.42 13.85 5.16
N TRP A 153 3.63 14.80 5.66
CA TRP A 153 2.21 14.86 5.41
C TRP A 153 1.95 15.39 4.01
N GLU A 154 1.24 14.63 3.20
CA GLU A 154 0.95 14.99 1.82
C GLU A 154 -0.54 14.87 1.51
N LEU A 155 -1.03 15.79 0.69
CA LEU A 155 -2.35 15.64 0.07
C LEU A 155 -2.29 14.49 -0.95
N PRO A 156 -3.24 13.54 -0.94
CA PRO A 156 -3.27 12.44 -1.91
C PRO A 156 -3.18 12.92 -3.37
N VAL A 157 -3.88 14.00 -3.71
CA VAL A 157 -3.85 14.59 -5.05
C VAL A 157 -2.47 15.10 -5.44
N SER A 158 -1.69 15.63 -4.48
CA SER A 158 -0.34 16.14 -4.74
C SER A 158 0.64 15.00 -5.01
N ALA A 159 0.59 13.93 -4.22
CA ALA A 159 1.40 12.73 -4.42
C ALA A 159 1.08 12.05 -5.76
N LEU A 160 -0.19 11.92 -6.12
CA LEU A 160 -0.63 11.39 -7.42
C LEU A 160 -0.11 12.24 -8.58
N ALA A 161 -0.24 13.57 -8.49
CA ALA A 161 0.25 14.48 -9.52
C ALA A 161 1.79 14.43 -9.66
N ALA A 162 2.54 14.29 -8.56
CA ALA A 162 3.99 14.10 -8.59
C ALA A 162 4.38 12.78 -9.27
N ALA A 163 3.64 11.71 -9.01
CA ALA A 163 3.84 10.41 -9.67
C ALA A 163 3.53 10.48 -11.17
N ASP A 164 2.48 11.20 -11.57
CA ASP A 164 2.12 11.38 -12.98
C ASP A 164 3.16 12.18 -13.78
N ARG A 165 3.90 13.09 -13.10
CA ARG A 165 5.05 13.80 -13.69
C ARG A 165 6.35 12.98 -13.68
N GLY A 166 6.37 11.83 -12.97
CA GLY A 166 7.57 11.02 -12.79
C GLY A 166 8.54 11.53 -11.71
N ASP A 167 8.10 12.48 -10.87
CA ASP A 167 8.91 13.02 -9.77
C ASP A 167 9.10 11.99 -8.64
N ILE A 168 8.12 11.12 -8.45
CA ILE A 168 8.12 10.02 -7.47
C ILE A 168 7.61 8.73 -8.09
N ALA A 169 7.98 7.59 -7.50
CA ALA A 169 7.43 6.28 -7.87
C ALA A 169 6.38 5.83 -6.85
N LEU A 170 5.21 5.42 -7.33
CA LEU A 170 4.17 4.81 -6.52
C LEU A 170 3.96 3.36 -6.93
N MET A 171 4.08 2.46 -5.97
CA MET A 171 3.68 1.07 -6.18
C MET A 171 2.16 0.98 -6.36
N PRO A 172 1.64 -0.01 -7.12
CA PRO A 172 0.21 -0.13 -7.39
C PRO A 172 -0.68 -0.06 -6.15
N PRO A 173 -0.38 -0.72 -5.01
CA PRO A 173 -1.17 -0.58 -3.79
C PRO A 173 -1.23 0.86 -3.28
N THR A 174 -0.08 1.53 -3.19
CA THR A 174 0.00 2.92 -2.71
C THR A 174 -0.80 3.85 -3.61
N ARG A 175 -0.64 3.71 -4.95
CA ARG A 175 -1.39 4.50 -5.92
C ARG A 175 -2.90 4.27 -5.82
N SER A 176 -3.33 3.01 -5.70
CA SER A 176 -4.75 2.65 -5.52
C SER A 176 -5.36 3.34 -4.29
N ILE A 177 -4.68 3.22 -3.15
CA ILE A 177 -5.14 3.81 -1.91
C ILE A 177 -5.16 5.35 -2.01
N LEU A 178 -4.13 5.98 -2.56
CA LEU A 178 -4.11 7.43 -2.75
C LEU A 178 -5.24 7.93 -3.66
N LEU A 179 -5.64 7.16 -4.68
CA LEU A 179 -6.80 7.47 -5.50
C LEU A 179 -8.11 7.44 -4.69
N GLU A 180 -8.29 6.42 -3.82
CA GLU A 180 -9.46 6.35 -2.93
C GLU A 180 -9.47 7.52 -1.92
N LEU A 181 -8.30 7.88 -1.36
CA LEU A 181 -8.17 9.02 -0.45
C LEU A 181 -8.47 10.36 -1.15
N ALA A 182 -8.05 10.50 -2.42
CA ALA A 182 -8.28 11.71 -3.21
C ALA A 182 -9.76 11.90 -3.58
N ASP A 183 -10.49 10.80 -3.72
CA ASP A 183 -11.94 10.81 -4.01
C ASP A 183 -12.79 11.10 -2.75
N ALA A 184 -12.21 10.97 -1.55
CA ALA A 184 -12.91 11.21 -0.29
C ALA A 184 -12.95 12.69 0.08
N SER A 185 -14.08 13.16 0.60
CA SER A 185 -14.25 14.54 1.03
C SER A 185 -13.75 14.81 2.46
N SER A 186 -13.56 13.78 3.27
CA SER A 186 -13.12 13.89 4.67
C SER A 186 -12.63 12.56 5.23
N MET A 187 -11.84 12.63 6.29
CA MET A 187 -11.43 11.44 7.06
C MET A 187 -12.65 10.67 7.60
N ARG A 188 -13.69 11.38 8.05
CA ARG A 188 -14.93 10.75 8.51
C ARG A 188 -15.58 9.87 7.45
N GLU A 189 -15.62 10.34 6.21
CA GLU A 189 -16.18 9.56 5.09
C GLU A 189 -15.44 8.23 4.91
N LEU A 190 -14.10 8.24 4.98
CA LEU A 190 -13.29 7.02 4.89
C LEU A 190 -13.61 6.03 6.01
N PHE A 191 -13.68 6.48 7.26
CA PHE A 191 -14.01 5.59 8.38
C PHE A 191 -15.44 5.05 8.31
N VAL A 192 -16.39 5.83 7.79
CA VAL A 192 -17.77 5.34 7.53
C VAL A 192 -17.73 4.32 6.38
N ALA A 193 -17.00 4.59 5.30
CA ALA A 193 -16.86 3.65 4.19
C ALA A 193 -16.18 2.34 4.60
N ALA A 194 -15.26 2.39 5.55
CA ALA A 194 -14.61 1.20 6.12
C ALA A 194 -15.58 0.30 6.89
N THR A 195 -16.67 0.88 7.45
CA THR A 195 -17.69 0.11 8.17
C THR A 195 -18.46 -0.78 7.19
N GLY A 196 -18.26 -2.10 7.30
CA GLY A 196 -18.88 -3.06 6.39
C GLY A 196 -18.18 -3.20 5.03
N ARG A 197 -16.99 -2.59 4.86
CA ARG A 197 -16.13 -2.82 3.70
C ARG A 197 -15.67 -4.28 3.70
N VAL A 198 -15.91 -4.98 2.60
CA VAL A 198 -15.36 -6.31 2.37
C VAL A 198 -13.94 -6.15 1.84
N ILE A 199 -12.97 -6.68 2.56
CA ILE A 199 -11.57 -6.65 2.14
C ILE A 199 -11.31 -7.89 1.28
N GLU A 200 -11.21 -7.69 -0.02
CA GLU A 200 -10.82 -8.73 -0.96
C GLU A 200 -9.33 -8.59 -1.29
N CYS A 201 -8.67 -9.74 -1.47
CA CYS A 201 -7.26 -9.76 -1.80
C CYS A 201 -7.04 -9.35 -3.26
N VAL A 202 -6.19 -8.35 -3.49
CA VAL A 202 -5.74 -7.93 -4.82
C VAL A 202 -4.40 -8.61 -5.12
N LEU A 203 -4.41 -9.56 -6.03
CA LEU A 203 -3.22 -10.22 -6.58
C LEU A 203 -3.14 -9.91 -8.08
N PRO A 204 -2.36 -8.92 -8.50
CA PRO A 204 -2.18 -8.62 -9.92
C PRO A 204 -1.48 -9.79 -10.61
N GLN A 205 -1.91 -10.09 -11.83
CA GLN A 205 -1.31 -11.12 -12.66
C GLN A 205 -0.53 -10.49 -13.81
N MET A 206 0.68 -11.02 -14.05
CA MET A 206 1.42 -10.71 -15.27
C MET A 206 0.88 -11.57 -16.40
N ILE A 207 0.49 -10.94 -17.51
CA ILE A 207 -0.04 -11.62 -18.69
C ILE A 207 0.77 -11.22 -19.90
N GLU A 208 1.21 -12.21 -20.66
CA GLU A 208 1.80 -11.99 -21.97
C GLU A 208 0.71 -11.76 -23.00
N THR A 209 0.84 -10.71 -23.80
CA THR A 209 -0.05 -10.35 -24.90
C THR A 209 0.75 -10.20 -26.19
N GLU A 210 0.09 -10.04 -27.33
CA GLU A 210 0.76 -9.77 -28.62
C GLU A 210 1.61 -8.50 -28.59
N SER A 211 1.28 -7.53 -27.72
CA SER A 211 2.02 -6.27 -27.56
C SER A 211 3.05 -6.30 -26.43
N GLY A 212 3.28 -7.44 -25.77
CA GLY A 212 4.18 -7.61 -24.64
C GLY A 212 3.47 -7.89 -23.33
N TRP A 213 4.17 -7.68 -22.20
CA TRP A 213 3.64 -7.95 -20.87
C TRP A 213 2.70 -6.86 -20.39
N THR A 214 1.61 -7.27 -19.72
CA THR A 214 0.65 -6.37 -19.08
C THR A 214 0.27 -6.87 -17.69
N LEU A 215 -0.14 -5.96 -16.79
CA LEU A 215 -0.75 -6.28 -15.52
C LEU A 215 -2.25 -6.42 -15.68
N ARG A 216 -2.80 -7.49 -15.16
CA ARG A 216 -4.24 -7.68 -14.99
C ARG A 216 -4.58 -7.67 -13.52
N TYR A 217 -5.37 -6.69 -13.12
CA TYR A 217 -5.95 -6.66 -11.78
C TYR A 217 -7.21 -7.52 -11.73
N PRO A 218 -7.54 -8.12 -10.57
CA PRO A 218 -8.79 -8.85 -10.44
C PRO A 218 -9.96 -7.91 -10.71
N ILE A 219 -10.98 -8.43 -11.40
CA ILE A 219 -12.25 -7.73 -11.66
C ILE A 219 -13.36 -8.44 -10.89
N ARG A 220 -14.40 -7.72 -10.55
CA ARG A 220 -15.56 -8.29 -9.87
C ARG A 220 -16.19 -9.39 -10.72
N SER A 221 -16.43 -10.55 -10.13
CA SER A 221 -17.15 -11.64 -10.78
C SER A 221 -18.56 -11.16 -11.14
N GLY A 222 -18.80 -10.81 -12.40
CA GLY A 222 -20.10 -10.32 -12.90
C GLY A 222 -20.01 -9.23 -13.97
N GLU A 223 -18.86 -8.58 -14.18
CA GLU A 223 -18.67 -7.52 -15.19
C GLU A 223 -17.79 -7.95 -16.39
N GLY A 224 -17.59 -9.24 -16.57
CA GLY A 224 -16.91 -9.79 -17.74
C GLY A 224 -17.85 -9.81 -18.96
N ARG A 225 -17.82 -8.77 -19.78
CA ARG A 225 -18.20 -8.84 -21.20
C ARG A 225 -17.12 -8.23 -22.05
#